data_9f0de49694a826cfd458ad3c54904bda
#
_entry.id   9f0de49694a826cfd458ad3c54904bda
#
_cell.length_a   1.000
_cell.length_b   1.000
_cell.length_c   1.000
_cell.angle_alpha   90.00
_cell.angle_beta   90.00
_cell.angle_gamma   90.00
#
_symmetry.space_group_name_H-M   'P 1'
#
loop_
_entity.id
_entity.type
_entity.pdbx_description
1 polymer ?
#
loop_
_entity_poly.entity_id
_entity_poly.type
_entity_poly.pdbx_seq_one_letter_code
_entity_poly.pdbx_strand_id
1 'polypeptide(L)'
;AGPVPHGLAAPDSSFDNDGKLTKRDARASALAKLAPFPGAVLWDIGSGSGAVAVDFLRNAPRGIAYAIDRNQTQLDRGNANAVTHGVTGFKPICGDAAEQIASLPRPDAVFIGGGMSEQVISAAQVALRQGGCLVAHAVTIESESVMVAAWQRAGGDPVSYTHLTLPTNGTV
;
A
#
# COMPACT_ATOMS: atom_id res chain seq x y z
N ALA A 1 -21.95 6.13 -12.98
CA ALA A 1 -21.03 5.07 -12.56
C ALA A 1 -21.83 4.07 -11.74
N GLY A 2 -21.71 2.76 -12.04
CA GLY A 2 -22.35 1.70 -11.26
C GLY A 2 -21.70 1.53 -9.89
N PRO A 3 -22.35 0.79 -8.96
CA PRO A 3 -21.81 0.52 -7.65
C PRO A 3 -20.47 -0.22 -7.75
N VAL A 4 -19.46 0.22 -6.97
CA VAL A 4 -18.20 -0.52 -6.86
C VAL A 4 -18.47 -1.82 -6.09
N PRO A 5 -18.09 -3.00 -6.63
CA PRO A 5 -18.34 -4.26 -5.97
C PRO A 5 -17.83 -4.30 -4.53
N HIS A 6 -18.64 -4.84 -3.62
CA HIS A 6 -18.23 -5.11 -2.26
C HIS A 6 -17.28 -6.31 -2.26
N GLY A 7 -16.02 -6.05 -2.03
CA GLY A 7 -14.96 -7.03 -1.88
C GLY A 7 -13.78 -6.38 -1.21
N LEU A 8 -12.84 -7.19 -0.70
CA LEU A 8 -11.67 -6.68 0.01
C LEU A 8 -10.87 -5.70 -0.86
N ALA A 9 -10.72 -6.00 -2.15
CA ALA A 9 -10.10 -5.11 -3.13
C ALA A 9 -11.05 -4.81 -4.30
N ALA A 10 -11.16 -3.55 -4.67
CA ALA A 10 -11.94 -3.09 -5.83
C ALA A 10 -11.27 -3.49 -7.16
N PRO A 11 -12.01 -3.56 -8.27
CA PRO A 11 -11.44 -3.81 -9.59
C PRO A 11 -10.39 -2.75 -9.97
N ASP A 12 -9.32 -3.15 -10.66
CA ASP A 12 -8.28 -2.23 -11.13
C ASP A 12 -8.84 -1.12 -12.02
N SER A 13 -9.86 -1.44 -12.82
CA SER A 13 -10.53 -0.48 -13.71
C SER A 13 -11.31 0.62 -12.98
N SER A 14 -11.51 0.50 -11.67
CA SER A 14 -12.18 1.53 -10.86
C SER A 14 -11.23 2.60 -10.32
N PHE A 15 -9.93 2.45 -10.59
CA PHE A 15 -8.90 3.40 -10.18
C PHE A 15 -8.31 4.13 -11.40
N ASP A 16 -8.19 5.43 -11.32
CA ASP A 16 -7.30 6.18 -12.20
C ASP A 16 -5.84 5.87 -11.81
N ASN A 17 -5.02 5.44 -12.78
CA ASN A 17 -3.64 5.04 -12.57
C ASN A 17 -2.79 5.22 -13.85
N ASP A 18 -1.47 5.22 -13.69
CA ASP A 18 -0.49 5.32 -14.79
C ASP A 18 0.07 3.96 -15.24
N GLY A 19 -0.61 2.87 -14.92
CA GLY A 19 -0.18 1.49 -15.21
C GLY A 19 0.67 0.85 -14.11
N LYS A 20 1.05 1.58 -13.06
CA LYS A 20 1.87 1.08 -11.94
C LYS A 20 1.06 0.65 -10.72
N LEU A 21 -0.23 0.55 -10.88
CA LEU A 21 -1.15 0.11 -9.82
C LEU A 21 -0.77 -1.29 -9.31
N THR A 22 -0.71 -1.45 -7.99
CA THR A 22 -0.70 -2.78 -7.37
C THR A 22 -1.96 -3.52 -7.77
N LYS A 23 -1.82 -4.66 -8.45
CA LYS A 23 -2.95 -5.41 -9.03
C LYS A 23 -3.91 -5.91 -7.96
N ARG A 24 -5.17 -6.08 -8.32
CA ARG A 24 -6.27 -6.44 -7.43
C ARG A 24 -5.96 -7.62 -6.51
N ASP A 25 -5.43 -8.72 -7.07
CA ASP A 25 -5.14 -9.93 -6.30
C ASP A 25 -4.03 -9.69 -5.27
N ALA A 26 -2.98 -8.95 -5.66
CA ALA A 26 -1.90 -8.56 -4.75
C ALA A 26 -2.41 -7.60 -3.66
N ARG A 27 -3.30 -6.65 -4.02
CA ARG A 27 -3.94 -5.77 -3.02
C ARG A 27 -4.82 -6.56 -2.06
N ALA A 28 -5.64 -7.48 -2.56
CA ALA A 28 -6.49 -8.32 -1.71
C ALA A 28 -5.67 -9.15 -0.72
N SER A 29 -4.57 -9.73 -1.19
CA SER A 29 -3.63 -10.46 -0.32
C SER A 29 -2.99 -9.56 0.75
N ALA A 30 -2.56 -8.35 0.36
CA ALA A 30 -2.01 -7.38 1.31
C ALA A 30 -3.05 -6.96 2.35
N LEU A 31 -4.26 -6.62 1.91
CA LEU A 31 -5.36 -6.19 2.78
C LEU A 31 -5.79 -7.28 3.77
N ALA A 32 -5.78 -8.55 3.35
CA ALA A 32 -6.04 -9.67 4.25
C ALA A 32 -5.05 -9.74 5.41
N LYS A 33 -3.79 -9.36 5.19
CA LYS A 33 -2.73 -9.30 6.21
C LYS A 33 -2.77 -8.00 7.02
N LEU A 34 -3.04 -6.86 6.37
CA LEU A 34 -3.16 -5.55 7.02
C LEU A 34 -4.38 -5.48 7.95
N ALA A 35 -5.37 -6.37 7.74
CA ALA A 35 -6.54 -6.58 8.59
C ALA A 35 -7.25 -5.26 8.99
N PRO A 36 -7.78 -4.48 8.03
CA PRO A 36 -8.43 -3.21 8.32
C PRO A 36 -9.60 -3.39 9.29
N PHE A 37 -9.74 -2.46 10.23
CA PHE A 37 -10.83 -2.43 11.21
C PHE A 37 -11.32 -0.98 11.41
N PRO A 38 -12.51 -0.76 12.00
CA PRO A 38 -13.04 0.59 12.21
C PRO A 38 -12.10 1.48 13.02
N GLY A 39 -11.72 2.63 12.48
CA GLY A 39 -10.81 3.59 13.10
C GLY A 39 -9.32 3.28 12.96
N ALA A 40 -8.95 2.22 12.23
CA ALA A 40 -7.55 1.86 12.03
C ALA A 40 -6.74 2.94 11.29
N VAL A 41 -5.47 3.06 11.64
CA VAL A 41 -4.51 3.98 11.03
C VAL A 41 -3.55 3.18 10.14
N LEU A 42 -3.52 3.53 8.85
CA LEU A 42 -2.59 2.98 7.86
C LEU A 42 -1.51 4.00 7.51
N TRP A 43 -0.27 3.55 7.39
CA TRP A 43 0.75 4.21 6.59
C TRP A 43 0.88 3.48 5.26
N ASP A 44 0.59 4.18 4.15
CA ASP A 44 0.76 3.67 2.78
C ASP A 44 1.98 4.36 2.16
N ILE A 45 3.13 3.70 2.21
CA ILE A 45 4.43 4.23 1.80
C ILE A 45 4.70 3.85 0.35
N GLY A 46 4.99 4.87 -0.48
CA GLY A 46 5.04 4.72 -1.92
C GLY A 46 3.65 4.45 -2.49
N SER A 47 2.68 5.26 -2.06
CA SER A 47 1.26 4.98 -2.28
C SER A 47 0.83 5.05 -3.75
N GLY A 48 1.59 5.74 -4.60
CA GLY A 48 1.26 5.93 -6.00
C GLY A 48 -0.15 6.52 -6.15
N SER A 49 -0.99 5.87 -6.95
CA SER A 49 -2.39 6.26 -7.15
C SER A 49 -3.33 5.98 -5.96
N GLY A 50 -2.79 5.54 -4.83
CA GLY A 50 -3.52 5.39 -3.57
C GLY A 50 -4.42 4.16 -3.48
N ALA A 51 -4.31 3.19 -4.38
CA ALA A 51 -5.26 2.07 -4.44
C ALA A 51 -5.29 1.22 -3.17
N VAL A 52 -4.12 0.97 -2.54
CA VAL A 52 -4.08 0.22 -1.26
C VAL A 52 -4.72 1.03 -0.15
N ALA A 53 -4.39 2.31 -0.02
CA ALA A 53 -5.00 3.20 0.97
C ALA A 53 -6.52 3.30 0.81
N VAL A 54 -7.01 3.47 -0.42
CA VAL A 54 -8.44 3.54 -0.74
C VAL A 54 -9.15 2.24 -0.38
N ASP A 55 -8.62 1.09 -0.80
CA ASP A 55 -9.21 -0.20 -0.47
C ASP A 55 -9.15 -0.50 1.04
N PHE A 56 -8.08 -0.08 1.74
CA PHE A 56 -8.01 -0.17 3.19
C PHE A 56 -9.14 0.64 3.86
N LEU A 57 -9.34 1.88 3.44
CA LEU A 57 -10.37 2.77 3.98
C LEU A 57 -11.79 2.29 3.67
N ARG A 58 -12.03 1.63 2.53
CA ARG A 58 -13.31 0.98 2.21
C ARG A 58 -13.67 -0.10 3.23
N ASN A 59 -12.67 -0.73 3.83
CA ASN A 59 -12.81 -1.80 4.81
C ASN A 59 -12.56 -1.33 6.27
N ALA A 60 -12.19 -0.07 6.48
CA ALA A 60 -11.91 0.53 7.79
C ALA A 60 -12.77 1.80 7.99
N PRO A 61 -14.07 1.68 8.29
CA PRO A 61 -14.91 2.85 8.56
C PRO A 61 -14.27 3.77 9.61
N ARG A 62 -14.23 5.08 9.35
CA ARG A 62 -13.56 6.09 10.19
C ARG A 62 -12.04 5.90 10.33
N GLY A 63 -11.44 5.03 9.49
CA GLY A 63 -9.99 4.87 9.42
C GLY A 63 -9.30 6.09 8.82
N ILE A 64 -8.00 6.15 8.99
CA ILE A 64 -7.12 7.18 8.40
C ILE A 64 -5.99 6.47 7.68
N ALA A 65 -5.73 6.86 6.43
CA ALA A 65 -4.60 6.39 5.67
C ALA A 65 -3.70 7.58 5.31
N TYR A 66 -2.48 7.57 5.82
CA TYR A 66 -1.43 8.51 5.43
C TYR A 66 -0.74 7.94 4.19
N ALA A 67 -1.08 8.52 3.03
CA ALA A 67 -0.57 8.12 1.73
C ALA A 67 0.67 8.97 1.40
N ILE A 68 1.85 8.36 1.46
CA ILE A 68 3.13 9.04 1.30
C ILE A 68 3.72 8.69 -0.06
N ASP A 69 4.03 9.70 -0.85
CA ASP A 69 4.71 9.55 -2.14
C ASP A 69 5.55 10.80 -2.44
N ARG A 70 6.63 10.64 -3.20
CA ARG A 70 7.45 11.76 -3.68
C ARG A 70 6.80 12.51 -4.84
N ASN A 71 5.86 11.88 -5.53
CA ASN A 71 5.22 12.40 -6.72
C ASN A 71 3.83 13.00 -6.40
N GLN A 72 3.73 14.32 -6.39
CA GLN A 72 2.48 15.03 -6.11
C GLN A 72 1.35 14.64 -7.07
N THR A 73 1.66 14.41 -8.36
CA THR A 73 0.65 13.99 -9.35
C THR A 73 0.01 12.65 -8.98
N GLN A 74 0.78 11.72 -8.41
CA GLN A 74 0.24 10.45 -7.92
C GLN A 74 -0.67 10.65 -6.71
N LEU A 75 -0.29 11.52 -5.80
CA LEU A 75 -1.11 11.84 -4.62
C LEU A 75 -2.42 12.55 -4.99
N ASP A 76 -2.39 13.44 -5.97
CA ASP A 76 -3.59 14.09 -6.51
C ASP A 76 -4.54 13.06 -7.13
N ARG A 77 -3.99 12.09 -7.88
CA ARG A 77 -4.73 10.96 -8.43
C ARG A 77 -5.30 10.07 -7.32
N GLY A 78 -4.51 9.80 -6.29
CA GLY A 78 -4.96 9.05 -5.10
C GLY A 78 -6.12 9.73 -4.39
N ASN A 79 -6.06 11.06 -4.25
CA ASN A 79 -7.15 11.83 -3.67
C ASN A 79 -8.42 11.79 -4.54
N ALA A 80 -8.29 11.87 -5.85
CA ALA A 80 -9.40 11.70 -6.79
C ALA A 80 -10.02 10.30 -6.71
N ASN A 81 -9.18 9.26 -6.61
CA ASN A 81 -9.63 7.89 -6.39
C ASN A 81 -10.39 7.74 -5.06
N ALA A 82 -9.90 8.35 -3.98
CA ALA A 82 -10.59 8.34 -2.69
C ALA A 82 -12.00 8.95 -2.79
N VAL A 83 -12.14 10.08 -3.48
CA VAL A 83 -13.44 10.71 -3.76
C VAL A 83 -14.35 9.80 -4.58
N THR A 84 -13.83 9.20 -5.66
CA THR A 84 -14.57 8.29 -6.54
C THR A 84 -15.12 7.08 -5.78
N HIS A 85 -14.32 6.55 -4.84
CA HIS A 85 -14.71 5.40 -4.02
C HIS A 85 -15.52 5.79 -2.76
N GLY A 86 -15.77 7.09 -2.55
CA GLY A 86 -16.57 7.58 -1.42
C GLY A 86 -15.92 7.35 -0.05
N VAL A 87 -14.60 7.21 0.01
CA VAL A 87 -13.89 7.06 1.27
C VAL A 87 -13.42 8.40 1.83
N THR A 88 -13.46 8.50 3.15
CA THR A 88 -12.91 9.61 3.92
C THR A 88 -11.63 9.16 4.64
N GLY A 89 -10.84 10.09 5.13
CA GLY A 89 -9.62 9.75 5.90
C GLY A 89 -8.38 9.50 5.05
N PHE A 90 -8.43 9.67 3.73
CA PHE A 90 -7.26 9.70 2.86
C PHE A 90 -6.46 10.98 3.10
N LYS A 91 -5.20 10.87 3.52
CA LYS A 91 -4.31 11.98 3.86
C LYS A 91 -3.06 11.92 2.98
N PRO A 92 -3.02 12.63 1.84
CA PRO A 92 -1.84 12.66 0.98
C PRO A 92 -0.70 13.45 1.64
N ILE A 93 0.52 12.92 1.56
CA ILE A 93 1.74 13.53 2.08
C ILE A 93 2.83 13.43 1.01
N CYS A 94 3.22 14.56 0.44
CA CYS A 94 4.29 14.63 -0.55
C CYS A 94 5.65 14.74 0.16
N GLY A 95 6.54 13.80 -0.13
CA GLY A 95 7.89 13.85 0.42
C GLY A 95 8.59 12.51 0.52
N ASP A 96 9.76 12.54 1.10
CA ASP A 96 10.53 11.34 1.42
C ASP A 96 9.91 10.60 2.61
N ALA A 97 9.69 9.31 2.48
CA ALA A 97 9.05 8.52 3.52
C ALA A 97 9.80 8.54 4.85
N ALA A 98 11.14 8.44 4.82
CA ALA A 98 11.95 8.42 6.03
C ALA A 98 11.84 9.72 6.84
N GLU A 99 11.63 10.84 6.15
CA GLU A 99 11.44 12.15 6.80
C GLU A 99 10.01 12.31 7.34
N GLN A 100 9.01 11.90 6.55
CA GLN A 100 7.61 12.16 6.85
C GLN A 100 7.08 11.31 8.01
N ILE A 101 7.44 10.01 8.05
CA ILE A 101 6.89 9.06 9.04
C ILE A 101 7.21 9.42 10.48
N ALA A 102 8.31 10.15 10.72
CA ALA A 102 8.73 10.52 12.08
C ALA A 102 7.71 11.41 12.82
N SER A 103 6.89 12.16 12.09
CA SER A 103 5.89 13.10 12.62
C SER A 103 4.46 12.55 12.63
N LEU A 104 4.24 11.36 12.10
CA LEU A 104 2.89 10.80 11.95
C LEU A 104 2.42 10.08 13.21
N PRO A 105 1.10 10.03 13.44
CA PRO A 105 0.52 9.15 14.45
C PRO A 105 0.92 7.69 14.22
N ARG A 106 1.15 6.95 15.31
CA ARG A 106 1.52 5.53 15.25
C ARG A 106 0.48 4.72 14.46
N PRO A 107 0.92 3.88 13.49
CA PRO A 107 0.01 3.12 12.66
C PRO A 107 -0.41 1.80 13.32
N ASP A 108 -1.59 1.30 12.96
CA ASP A 108 -2.04 -0.07 13.21
C ASP A 108 -1.55 -0.99 12.09
N ALA A 109 -1.39 -0.45 10.89
CA ALA A 109 -0.93 -1.17 9.70
C ALA A 109 0.02 -0.31 8.88
N VAL A 110 1.01 -0.94 8.26
CA VAL A 110 1.95 -0.30 7.32
C VAL A 110 2.00 -1.10 6.04
N PHE A 111 1.80 -0.44 4.92
CA PHE A 111 2.05 -1.00 3.59
C PHE A 111 3.21 -0.25 2.94
N ILE A 112 4.16 -0.98 2.36
CA ILE A 112 5.28 -0.41 1.60
C ILE A 112 5.21 -0.92 0.17
N GLY A 113 4.75 -0.07 -0.74
CA GLY A 113 4.63 -0.38 -2.17
C GLY A 113 5.74 0.24 -3.03
N GLY A 114 6.53 1.16 -2.46
CA GLY A 114 7.65 1.83 -3.10
C GLY A 114 8.49 2.60 -2.09
N GLY A 115 9.67 3.08 -2.50
CA GLY A 115 10.56 3.82 -1.59
C GLY A 115 11.10 2.97 -0.44
N MET A 116 11.19 1.65 -0.62
CA MET A 116 11.65 0.72 0.39
C MET A 116 13.13 0.93 0.68
N SER A 117 13.46 1.12 1.95
CA SER A 117 14.82 1.14 2.46
C SER A 117 14.88 0.51 3.85
N GLU A 118 16.04 0.11 4.27
CA GLU A 118 16.25 -0.43 5.63
C GLU A 118 15.81 0.58 6.71
N GLN A 119 16.10 1.85 6.50
CA GLN A 119 15.70 2.92 7.40
C GLN A 119 14.18 3.04 7.51
N VAL A 120 13.46 3.01 6.38
CA VAL A 120 11.99 3.08 6.34
C VAL A 120 11.36 1.87 7.03
N ILE A 121 11.86 0.65 6.75
CA ILE A 121 11.34 -0.57 7.40
C ILE A 121 11.56 -0.52 8.89
N SER A 122 12.78 -0.20 9.35
CA SER A 122 13.12 -0.13 10.76
C SER A 122 12.28 0.92 11.51
N ALA A 123 12.14 2.11 10.93
CA ALA A 123 11.32 3.18 11.53
C ALA A 123 9.84 2.79 11.59
N ALA A 124 9.31 2.15 10.55
CA ALA A 124 7.93 1.67 10.52
C ALA A 124 7.70 0.58 11.58
N GLN A 125 8.63 -0.37 11.73
CA GLN A 125 8.53 -1.42 12.75
C GLN A 125 8.50 -0.84 14.17
N VAL A 126 9.36 0.14 14.46
CA VAL A 126 9.39 0.81 15.77
C VAL A 126 8.11 1.60 16.05
N ALA A 127 7.56 2.24 15.02
CA ALA A 127 6.34 3.04 15.16
C ALA A 127 5.06 2.19 15.25
N LEU A 128 5.06 0.99 14.70
CA LEU A 128 3.89 0.12 14.63
C LEU A 128 3.32 -0.14 16.03
N ARG A 129 2.00 -0.09 16.16
CA ARG A 129 1.33 -0.43 17.42
C ARG A 129 1.46 -1.92 17.70
N GLN A 130 1.35 -2.29 18.97
CA GLN A 130 1.35 -3.69 19.38
C GLN A 130 0.21 -4.46 18.67
N GLY A 131 0.54 -5.59 18.05
CA GLY A 131 -0.39 -6.36 17.24
C GLY A 131 -0.60 -5.82 15.83
N GLY A 132 0.06 -4.73 15.47
CA GLY A 132 0.02 -4.18 14.11
C GLY A 132 0.79 -5.03 13.10
N CYS A 133 0.54 -4.78 11.82
CA CYS A 133 1.11 -5.54 10.71
C CYS A 133 1.84 -4.63 9.72
N LEU A 134 3.01 -5.06 9.27
CA LEU A 134 3.74 -4.46 8.15
C LEU A 134 3.74 -5.42 6.97
N VAL A 135 3.27 -4.95 5.83
CA VAL A 135 3.30 -5.67 4.55
C VAL A 135 4.13 -4.87 3.57
N ALA A 136 5.06 -5.51 2.88
CA ALA A 136 5.87 -4.88 1.86
C ALA A 136 5.81 -5.68 0.55
N HIS A 137 5.74 -4.95 -0.57
CA HIS A 137 5.85 -5.53 -1.90
C HIS A 137 7.15 -5.10 -2.55
N ALA A 138 8.02 -6.06 -2.84
CA ALA A 138 9.24 -5.84 -3.59
C ALA A 138 8.98 -6.10 -5.08
N VAL A 139 9.31 -5.13 -5.92
CA VAL A 139 9.18 -5.21 -7.39
C VAL A 139 10.51 -5.09 -8.11
N THR A 140 11.60 -4.86 -7.36
CA THR A 140 12.98 -4.82 -7.86
C THR A 140 13.87 -5.73 -7.04
N ILE A 141 15.00 -6.17 -7.61
CA ILE A 141 15.99 -7.02 -6.92
C ILE A 141 16.54 -6.29 -5.68
N GLU A 142 16.73 -4.98 -5.76
CA GLU A 142 17.20 -4.15 -4.65
C GLU A 142 16.20 -4.15 -3.50
N SER A 143 14.91 -3.93 -3.79
CA SER A 143 13.86 -3.94 -2.76
C SER A 143 13.65 -5.33 -2.19
N GLU A 144 13.78 -6.40 -2.99
CA GLU A 144 13.74 -7.78 -2.52
C GLU A 144 14.87 -8.07 -1.54
N SER A 145 16.09 -7.63 -1.84
CA SER A 145 17.26 -7.80 -0.98
C SER A 145 17.07 -7.09 0.37
N VAL A 146 16.55 -5.88 0.37
CA VAL A 146 16.25 -5.12 1.59
C VAL A 146 15.18 -5.84 2.42
N MET A 147 14.14 -6.36 1.77
CA MET A 147 13.05 -7.08 2.43
C MET A 147 13.52 -8.39 3.06
N VAL A 148 14.36 -9.17 2.35
CA VAL A 148 14.96 -10.42 2.85
C VAL A 148 15.83 -10.14 4.08
N ALA A 149 16.68 -9.11 4.03
CA ALA A 149 17.52 -8.73 5.17
C ALA A 149 16.69 -8.30 6.39
N ALA A 150 15.60 -7.55 6.18
CA ALA A 150 14.70 -7.15 7.25
C ALA A 150 13.96 -8.36 7.86
N TRP A 151 13.50 -9.28 7.01
CA TRP A 151 12.87 -10.52 7.44
C TRP A 151 13.80 -11.40 8.27
N GLN A 152 15.07 -11.57 7.86
CA GLN A 152 16.05 -12.36 8.61
C GLN A 152 16.31 -11.81 10.02
N ARG A 153 16.17 -10.50 10.21
CA ARG A 153 16.34 -9.85 11.53
C ARG A 153 15.10 -9.89 12.41
N ALA A 154 13.94 -9.69 11.80
CA ALA A 154 12.69 -9.49 12.55
C ALA A 154 11.83 -10.75 12.63
N GLY A 155 12.09 -11.77 11.83
CA GLY A 155 11.16 -12.88 11.63
C GLY A 155 9.94 -12.46 10.82
N GLY A 156 8.98 -13.36 10.69
CA GLY A 156 7.74 -13.14 9.93
C GLY A 156 7.55 -14.21 8.85
N ASP A 157 6.48 -14.08 8.07
CA ASP A 157 6.13 -15.02 7.00
C ASP A 157 6.47 -14.41 5.63
N PRO A 158 7.56 -14.83 4.97
CA PRO A 158 7.83 -14.41 3.62
C PRO A 158 6.85 -15.12 2.68
N VAL A 159 6.16 -14.34 1.84
CA VAL A 159 5.33 -14.86 0.77
C VAL A 159 5.93 -14.37 -0.55
N SER A 160 6.39 -15.31 -1.38
CA SER A 160 6.87 -14.98 -2.72
C SER A 160 5.73 -15.20 -3.74
N TYR A 161 5.41 -14.14 -4.48
CA TYR A 161 4.53 -14.24 -5.66
C TYR A 161 5.39 -14.06 -6.91
N THR A 162 5.54 -15.12 -7.70
CA THR A 162 6.15 -15.01 -9.02
C THR A 162 5.04 -14.88 -10.05
N HIS A 163 4.92 -13.71 -10.67
CA HIS A 163 4.06 -13.52 -11.84
C HIS A 163 4.92 -13.60 -13.09
N LEU A 164 4.77 -14.69 -13.84
CA LEU A 164 5.37 -14.83 -15.16
C LEU A 164 4.28 -14.53 -16.20
N THR A 165 4.28 -13.33 -16.75
CA THR A 165 3.56 -13.07 -18.01
C THR A 165 4.47 -13.48 -19.15
N LEU A 166 4.18 -14.64 -19.75
CA LEU A 166 4.80 -15.01 -21.01
C LEU A 166 4.24 -14.11 -22.11
N PRO A 167 5.10 -13.52 -22.98
CA PRO A 167 4.60 -12.82 -24.14
C PRO A 167 3.82 -13.84 -24.99
N THR A 168 2.56 -13.55 -25.27
CA THR A 168 1.83 -14.26 -26.31
C THR A 168 2.47 -13.85 -27.63
N ASN A 169 3.35 -14.69 -28.16
CA ASN A 169 3.75 -14.60 -29.55
C ASN A 169 2.48 -14.90 -30.37
N GLY A 170 1.81 -13.84 -30.79
CA GLY A 170 0.82 -13.93 -31.86
C GLY A 170 1.55 -14.39 -33.10
N THR A 171 1.53 -15.70 -33.32
CA THR A 171 1.85 -16.24 -34.66
C THR A 171 0.67 -15.92 -35.56
N VAL A 172 0.92 -15.14 -36.59
CA VAL A 172 0.06 -14.87 -37.71
C VAL A 172 -0.26 -16.18 -38.40
#